data_b238bbef149c6a90db902e6d3982b286
#
_entry.id   b238bbef149c6a90db902e6d3982b286
#
_cell.length_a   1.000
_cell.length_b   1.000
_cell.length_c   1.000
_cell.angle_alpha   90.00
_cell.angle_beta   90.00
_cell.angle_gamma   90.00
#
_symmetry.space_group_name_H-M   'P 1'
#
loop_
_entity.id
_entity.type
_entity.pdbx_description
1 polymer ?
#
loop_
_entity_poly.entity_id
_entity_poly.type
_entity_poly.pdbx_seq_one_letter_code
_entity_poly.pdbx_strand_id
1 'polypeptide(L)'
;MKYYRFYRKLKRLLEKGVVRYNYNLKKHNTYKIKSRGKVVVIVNSLETFLKTMKLCERENFKPIVLGRGSNIILAKKKIKGVIIIFSEKFSNVYRIGNSVIAESGAPLCKVISFACENGLTGMEGGMGIPASIGGAVYMNASAFDYQTKDVVSNVLVYRNGKITELSVEELEFGYRKSSFQETNDIILRVELELTPGKKKDIKEKIAKVVEKRKCKASLNYANAGSVFKNGNNYFAGELIDKCGLKNYNIRNAYVSNSHANFIENRGNATGKDILRLIDKIRIDVKTKYGVELQLEQKVIGE
;
A
#
# COMPACT_ATOMS: atom_id res chain seq x y z
N MET A 1 28.77 8.42 3.42
CA MET A 1 29.53 7.84 2.29
C MET A 1 28.92 6.53 1.75
N LYS A 2 28.51 5.54 2.58
CA LYS A 2 27.97 4.22 2.18
C LYS A 2 26.87 4.29 1.09
N TYR A 3 25.76 5.04 1.31
CA TYR A 3 24.65 5.15 0.35
C TYR A 3 25.00 5.82 -0.98
N TYR A 4 25.93 6.79 -0.99
CA TYR A 4 26.36 7.44 -2.24
C TYR A 4 27.23 6.50 -3.08
N ARG A 5 28.10 5.72 -2.44
CA ARG A 5 28.89 4.68 -3.12
C ARG A 5 27.99 3.61 -3.73
N PHE A 6 26.98 3.16 -3.00
CA PHE A 6 25.97 2.21 -3.49
C PHE A 6 25.19 2.77 -4.67
N TYR A 7 24.69 4.01 -4.57
CA TYR A 7 24.05 4.71 -5.68
C TYR A 7 24.91 4.73 -6.95
N ARG A 8 26.21 5.04 -6.81
CA ARG A 8 27.14 5.07 -7.95
C ARG A 8 27.30 3.69 -8.61
N LYS A 9 27.32 2.60 -7.81
CA LYS A 9 27.37 1.22 -8.33
C LYS A 9 26.09 0.91 -9.11
N LEU A 10 24.92 1.17 -8.55
CA LEU A 10 23.63 0.96 -9.24
C LEU A 10 23.52 1.79 -10.51
N LYS A 11 23.95 3.05 -10.49
CA LYS A 11 23.89 3.95 -11.65
C LYS A 11 24.74 3.46 -12.84
N ARG A 12 25.80 2.70 -12.58
CA ARG A 12 26.63 2.07 -13.63
C ARG A 12 26.02 0.77 -14.16
N LEU A 13 25.21 0.11 -13.33
CA LEU A 13 24.64 -1.20 -13.62
C LEU A 13 23.27 -1.14 -14.31
N LEU A 14 22.52 -0.06 -14.07
CA LEU A 14 21.15 0.11 -14.49
C LEU A 14 20.99 1.27 -15.49
N GLU A 15 19.91 1.24 -16.24
CA GLU A 15 19.57 2.27 -17.22
C GLU A 15 19.52 3.69 -16.63
N LYS A 16 19.77 4.69 -17.48
CA LYS A 16 19.70 6.10 -17.12
C LYS A 16 18.28 6.43 -16.62
N GLY A 17 18.21 7.06 -15.47
CA GLY A 17 16.95 7.54 -14.90
C GLY A 17 16.22 6.57 -13.97
N VAL A 18 16.65 5.30 -13.87
CA VAL A 18 16.08 4.30 -12.98
C VAL A 18 16.48 4.52 -11.53
N VAL A 19 17.72 4.94 -11.28
CA VAL A 19 18.24 5.15 -9.92
C VAL A 19 18.31 6.63 -9.59
N ARG A 20 17.83 6.99 -8.40
CA ARG A 20 17.80 8.36 -7.87
C ARG A 20 18.50 8.45 -6.51
N TYR A 21 19.16 9.57 -6.26
CA TYR A 21 19.79 9.87 -4.96
C TYR A 21 19.11 11.06 -4.29
N ASN A 22 18.84 10.96 -2.98
CA ASN A 22 18.08 11.96 -2.21
C ASN A 22 16.75 12.36 -2.88
N TYR A 23 16.04 11.36 -3.41
CA TYR A 23 14.84 11.55 -4.21
C TYR A 23 13.62 11.92 -3.37
N ASN A 24 12.82 12.86 -3.85
CA ASN A 24 11.60 13.30 -3.18
C ASN A 24 10.46 12.28 -3.33
N LEU A 25 10.01 11.72 -2.22
CA LEU A 25 8.96 10.70 -2.16
C LEU A 25 7.53 11.28 -2.09
N LYS A 26 7.33 12.60 -2.21
CA LYS A 26 6.00 13.23 -2.11
C LYS A 26 4.98 12.63 -3.08
N LYS A 27 5.39 12.25 -4.28
CA LYS A 27 4.52 11.62 -5.30
C LYS A 27 4.27 10.12 -5.03
N HIS A 28 5.03 9.50 -4.14
CA HIS A 28 4.99 8.06 -3.83
C HIS A 28 4.39 7.76 -2.44
N ASN A 29 3.64 8.69 -1.89
CA ASN A 29 2.78 8.45 -0.73
C ASN A 29 1.52 9.33 -0.83
N THR A 30 0.39 8.78 -0.42
CA THR A 30 -0.90 9.46 -0.57
C THR A 30 -1.09 10.59 0.45
N TYR A 31 -0.41 10.56 1.59
CA TYR A 31 -0.32 11.70 2.50
C TYR A 31 0.39 12.94 1.91
N LYS A 32 1.12 12.78 0.78
CA LYS A 32 1.93 13.85 0.17
C LYS A 32 3.01 14.40 1.10
N ILE A 33 3.49 13.59 2.04
CA ILE A 33 4.60 13.96 2.93
C ILE A 33 5.86 14.20 2.10
N LYS A 34 6.51 15.35 2.35
CA LYS A 34 7.79 15.72 1.73
C LYS A 34 8.94 15.01 2.46
N SER A 35 9.21 13.78 2.10
CA SER A 35 10.35 12.99 2.58
C SER A 35 11.31 12.67 1.43
N ARG A 36 12.59 12.41 1.73
CA ARG A 36 13.60 12.06 0.73
C ARG A 36 14.18 10.67 1.01
N GLY A 37 14.05 9.76 0.03
CA GLY A 37 14.75 8.47 0.06
C GLY A 37 16.23 8.63 -0.31
N LYS A 38 17.14 7.99 0.44
CA LYS A 38 18.59 8.09 0.18
C LYS A 38 18.97 7.51 -1.17
N VAL A 39 18.60 6.28 -1.45
CA VAL A 39 18.72 5.65 -2.75
C VAL A 39 17.34 5.12 -3.14
N VAL A 40 16.84 5.53 -4.28
CA VAL A 40 15.54 5.08 -4.79
C VAL A 40 15.74 4.44 -6.16
N VAL A 41 15.25 3.23 -6.33
CA VAL A 41 15.23 2.50 -7.59
C VAL A 41 13.79 2.43 -8.08
N ILE A 42 13.55 2.98 -9.27
CA ILE A 42 12.24 2.92 -9.94
C ILE A 42 12.31 1.74 -10.91
N VAL A 43 11.81 0.60 -10.49
CA VAL A 43 11.88 -0.66 -11.24
C VAL A 43 10.92 -0.60 -12.43
N ASN A 44 11.46 -0.84 -13.62
CA ASN A 44 10.75 -0.83 -14.89
C ASN A 44 10.72 -2.20 -15.60
N SER A 45 11.50 -3.17 -15.09
CA SER A 45 11.57 -4.53 -15.61
C SER A 45 12.05 -5.50 -14.53
N LEU A 46 11.78 -6.79 -14.72
CA LEU A 46 12.28 -7.85 -13.85
C LEU A 46 13.82 -7.84 -13.80
N GLU A 47 14.47 -7.58 -14.93
CA GLU A 47 15.93 -7.48 -15.01
C GLU A 47 16.48 -6.37 -14.11
N THR A 48 15.85 -5.17 -14.16
CA THR A 48 16.20 -4.04 -13.27
C THR A 48 16.05 -4.42 -11.81
N PHE A 49 14.97 -5.12 -11.47
CA PHE A 49 14.73 -5.62 -10.11
C PHE A 49 15.82 -6.59 -9.67
N LEU A 50 16.09 -7.64 -10.45
CA LEU A 50 17.07 -8.67 -10.12
C LEU A 50 18.49 -8.12 -9.97
N LYS A 51 18.92 -7.24 -10.89
CA LYS A 51 20.22 -6.54 -10.76
C LYS A 51 20.30 -5.71 -9.48
N THR A 52 19.20 -5.06 -9.09
CA THR A 52 19.13 -4.28 -7.86
C THR A 52 19.23 -5.18 -6.63
N MET A 53 18.47 -6.28 -6.59
CA MET A 53 18.49 -7.22 -5.46
C MET A 53 19.85 -7.89 -5.28
N LYS A 54 20.45 -8.39 -6.37
CA LYS A 54 21.82 -8.99 -6.34
C LYS A 54 22.86 -8.02 -5.75
N LEU A 55 22.76 -6.72 -6.08
CA LEU A 55 23.66 -5.72 -5.48
C LEU A 55 23.30 -5.43 -4.03
N CYS A 56 22.01 -5.39 -3.66
CA CYS A 56 21.56 -5.22 -2.28
C CYS A 56 22.11 -6.34 -1.38
N GLU A 57 21.98 -7.58 -1.78
CA GLU A 57 22.49 -8.75 -1.06
C GLU A 57 24.00 -8.69 -0.86
N ARG A 58 24.75 -8.44 -1.95
CA ARG A 58 26.21 -8.32 -1.88
C ARG A 58 26.70 -7.22 -0.94
N GLU A 59 25.96 -6.12 -0.83
CA GLU A 59 26.33 -4.96 0.00
C GLU A 59 25.59 -4.93 1.34
N ASN A 60 24.87 -6.00 1.70
CA ASN A 60 24.08 -6.14 2.93
C ASN A 60 23.07 -4.98 3.13
N PHE A 61 22.31 -4.65 2.08
CA PHE A 61 21.18 -3.75 2.16
C PHE A 61 19.86 -4.53 2.13
N LYS A 62 18.98 -4.28 3.10
CA LYS A 62 17.59 -4.69 3.03
C LYS A 62 16.79 -3.57 2.37
N PRO A 63 16.22 -3.77 1.18
CA PRO A 63 15.44 -2.74 0.53
C PRO A 63 14.05 -2.58 1.18
N ILE A 64 13.54 -1.36 1.13
CA ILE A 64 12.16 -1.03 1.49
C ILE A 64 11.37 -1.00 0.19
N VAL A 65 10.36 -1.85 0.05
CA VAL A 65 9.50 -1.86 -1.12
C VAL A 65 8.28 -1.01 -0.87
N LEU A 66 8.00 -0.08 -1.76
CA LEU A 66 6.81 0.76 -1.72
C LEU A 66 5.90 0.45 -2.92
N GLY A 67 4.64 0.16 -2.63
CA GLY A 67 3.58 0.19 -3.62
C GLY A 67 3.15 1.66 -3.89
N ARG A 68 1.87 1.93 -3.97
CA ARG A 68 1.36 3.30 -4.18
C ARG A 68 1.47 4.22 -2.95
N GLY A 69 1.95 3.71 -1.83
CA GLY A 69 2.12 4.48 -0.60
C GLY A 69 0.82 4.94 0.05
N SER A 70 -0.25 4.17 -0.12
CA SER A 70 -1.59 4.49 0.38
C SER A 70 -1.90 3.97 1.79
N ASN A 71 -0.96 3.25 2.39
CA ASN A 71 -1.06 2.76 3.77
C ASN A 71 0.26 2.91 4.53
N ILE A 72 1.01 4.01 4.26
CA ILE A 72 2.30 4.26 4.89
C ILE A 72 2.40 5.67 5.47
N ILE A 73 3.22 5.79 6.51
CA ILE A 73 3.66 7.06 7.10
C ILE A 73 5.17 7.18 6.93
N LEU A 74 5.64 8.19 6.22
CA LEU A 74 7.07 8.50 6.11
C LEU A 74 7.51 9.32 7.34
N ALA A 75 8.05 8.65 8.37
CA ALA A 75 8.28 9.22 9.69
C ALA A 75 9.31 10.37 9.71
N LYS A 76 10.35 10.29 8.88
CA LYS A 76 11.48 11.22 8.86
C LYS A 76 11.59 11.99 7.54
N LYS A 77 12.16 13.20 7.59
CA LYS A 77 12.47 14.00 6.38
C LYS A 77 13.44 13.29 5.42
N LYS A 78 14.27 12.38 5.93
CA LYS A 78 15.24 11.59 5.14
C LYS A 78 15.14 10.14 5.57
N ILE A 79 14.67 9.29 4.67
CA ILE A 79 14.61 7.83 4.85
C ILE A 79 15.95 7.25 4.41
N LYS A 80 16.65 6.63 5.36
CA LYS A 80 17.90 5.91 5.10
C LYS A 80 17.58 4.55 4.47
N GLY A 81 18.44 4.05 3.60
CA GLY A 81 18.25 2.74 2.95
C GLY A 81 18.08 2.83 1.45
N VAL A 82 17.81 1.70 0.86
CA VAL A 82 17.44 1.50 -0.55
C VAL A 82 15.92 1.34 -0.62
N ILE A 83 15.27 2.15 -1.43
CA ILE A 83 13.83 2.08 -1.63
C ILE A 83 13.59 1.60 -3.05
N ILE A 84 12.76 0.58 -3.20
CA ILE A 84 12.30 0.03 -4.48
C ILE A 84 10.85 0.49 -4.70
N ILE A 85 10.59 1.03 -5.87
CA ILE A 85 9.25 1.44 -6.31
C ILE A 85 9.02 0.82 -7.69
N PHE A 86 7.99 0.01 -7.84
CA PHE A 86 7.58 -0.50 -9.14
C PHE A 86 6.92 0.61 -9.96
N SER A 87 7.42 0.84 -11.17
CA SER A 87 6.90 1.87 -12.08
C SER A 87 5.66 1.39 -12.84
N GLU A 88 5.06 2.29 -13.60
CA GLU A 88 3.96 1.95 -14.51
C GLU A 88 4.38 0.97 -15.63
N LYS A 89 5.68 0.88 -15.95
CA LYS A 89 6.23 -0.12 -16.88
C LYS A 89 6.30 -1.53 -16.26
N PHE A 90 6.25 -1.67 -14.94
CA PHE A 90 6.15 -2.94 -14.21
C PHE A 90 4.72 -3.10 -13.69
N SER A 91 3.75 -3.07 -14.60
CA SER A 91 2.32 -3.11 -14.28
C SER A 91 1.48 -3.80 -15.36
N ASN A 92 2.05 -4.81 -16.01
CA ASN A 92 1.33 -5.60 -17.01
C ASN A 92 0.18 -6.34 -16.34
N VAL A 93 -0.92 -6.48 -17.08
CA VAL A 93 -2.10 -7.25 -16.69
C VAL A 93 -2.54 -8.03 -17.91
N TYR A 94 -2.70 -9.33 -17.76
CA TYR A 94 -3.17 -10.21 -18.83
C TYR A 94 -4.01 -11.34 -18.27
N ARG A 95 -4.67 -12.11 -19.16
CA ARG A 95 -5.61 -13.19 -18.81
C ARG A 95 -5.11 -14.53 -19.31
N ILE A 96 -5.28 -15.57 -18.50
CA ILE A 96 -5.14 -16.97 -18.88
C ILE A 96 -6.36 -17.72 -18.34
N GLY A 97 -7.22 -18.27 -19.21
CA GLY A 97 -8.46 -18.88 -18.77
C GLY A 97 -9.35 -17.90 -17.98
N ASN A 98 -9.66 -18.24 -16.74
CA ASN A 98 -10.38 -17.39 -15.80
C ASN A 98 -9.45 -16.64 -14.84
N SER A 99 -8.15 -16.85 -14.93
CA SER A 99 -7.18 -16.15 -14.11
C SER A 99 -6.79 -14.81 -14.73
N VAL A 100 -6.67 -13.79 -13.90
CA VAL A 100 -6.04 -12.50 -14.21
C VAL A 100 -4.67 -12.47 -13.56
N ILE A 101 -3.65 -12.32 -14.37
CA ILE A 101 -2.27 -12.21 -13.93
C ILE A 101 -1.84 -10.75 -13.97
N ALA A 102 -1.31 -10.24 -12.84
CA ALA A 102 -0.92 -8.85 -12.73
C ALA A 102 0.45 -8.68 -12.07
N GLU A 103 1.34 -7.87 -12.66
CA GLU A 103 2.58 -7.46 -12.03
C GLU A 103 2.30 -6.58 -10.80
N SER A 104 3.11 -6.72 -9.74
CA SER A 104 2.82 -6.15 -8.42
C SER A 104 2.67 -4.62 -8.39
N GLY A 105 3.25 -3.91 -9.38
CA GLY A 105 3.10 -2.47 -9.55
C GLY A 105 1.77 -2.04 -10.17
N ALA A 106 0.98 -2.95 -10.73
CA ALA A 106 -0.28 -2.64 -11.38
C ALA A 106 -1.26 -1.98 -10.38
N PRO A 107 -1.86 -0.83 -10.72
CA PRO A 107 -2.92 -0.25 -9.91
C PRO A 107 -4.08 -1.24 -9.75
N LEU A 108 -4.59 -1.41 -8.53
CA LEU A 108 -5.70 -2.33 -8.27
C LEU A 108 -6.92 -2.00 -9.14
N CYS A 109 -7.24 -0.71 -9.32
CA CYS A 109 -8.33 -0.29 -10.21
C CYS A 109 -8.10 -0.71 -11.68
N LYS A 110 -6.85 -0.72 -12.18
CA LYS A 110 -6.52 -1.21 -13.51
C LYS A 110 -6.81 -2.71 -13.64
N VAL A 111 -6.44 -3.49 -12.62
CA VAL A 111 -6.69 -4.94 -12.58
C VAL A 111 -8.19 -5.24 -12.56
N ILE A 112 -8.96 -4.52 -11.75
CA ILE A 112 -10.43 -4.64 -11.67
C ILE A 112 -11.09 -4.25 -12.98
N SER A 113 -10.68 -3.14 -13.59
CA SER A 113 -11.20 -2.72 -14.90
C SER A 113 -10.90 -3.75 -15.98
N PHE A 114 -9.69 -4.31 -15.97
CA PHE A 114 -9.30 -5.38 -16.91
C PHE A 114 -10.16 -6.64 -16.71
N ALA A 115 -10.39 -7.10 -15.47
CA ALA A 115 -11.27 -8.21 -15.17
C ALA A 115 -12.70 -7.96 -15.69
N CYS A 116 -13.26 -6.78 -15.42
CA CYS A 116 -14.58 -6.37 -15.90
C CYS A 116 -14.68 -6.39 -17.43
N GLU A 117 -13.67 -5.84 -18.15
CA GLU A 117 -13.65 -5.84 -19.61
C GLU A 117 -13.55 -7.25 -20.20
N ASN A 118 -13.03 -8.21 -19.44
CA ASN A 118 -12.94 -9.62 -19.82
C ASN A 118 -14.12 -10.49 -19.29
N GLY A 119 -15.16 -9.87 -18.70
CA GLY A 119 -16.31 -10.60 -18.18
C GLY A 119 -15.99 -11.49 -16.97
N LEU A 120 -15.06 -11.06 -16.12
CA LEU A 120 -14.65 -11.76 -14.91
C LEU A 120 -15.08 -10.97 -13.67
N THR A 121 -15.82 -11.61 -12.74
CA THR A 121 -16.38 -11.06 -11.50
C THR A 121 -15.61 -11.56 -10.28
N GLY A 122 -15.73 -10.86 -9.15
CA GLY A 122 -15.13 -11.21 -7.85
C GLY A 122 -14.26 -10.11 -7.25
N MET A 123 -13.96 -9.04 -8.02
CA MET A 123 -13.08 -7.96 -7.55
C MET A 123 -13.76 -6.60 -7.37
N GLU A 124 -15.04 -6.47 -7.66
CA GLU A 124 -15.76 -5.18 -7.81
C GLU A 124 -15.67 -4.32 -6.56
N GLY A 125 -15.77 -4.92 -5.36
CA GLY A 125 -15.68 -4.21 -4.08
C GLY A 125 -14.33 -3.57 -3.81
N GLY A 126 -13.27 -4.04 -4.48
CA GLY A 126 -11.94 -3.45 -4.45
C GLY A 126 -11.79 -2.13 -5.22
N MET A 127 -12.76 -1.79 -6.11
CA MET A 127 -12.71 -0.56 -6.90
C MET A 127 -12.61 0.68 -6.01
N GLY A 128 -11.64 1.54 -6.32
CA GLY A 128 -11.38 2.76 -5.56
C GLY A 128 -10.47 2.59 -4.34
N ILE A 129 -9.97 1.37 -4.02
CA ILE A 129 -8.84 1.23 -3.10
C ILE A 129 -7.57 1.74 -3.82
N PRO A 130 -6.87 2.76 -3.28
CA PRO A 130 -5.73 3.38 -3.99
C PRO A 130 -4.43 2.59 -3.84
N ALA A 131 -4.48 1.26 -4.00
CA ALA A 131 -3.35 0.35 -3.85
C ALA A 131 -2.78 -0.08 -5.22
N SER A 132 -1.54 -0.62 -5.22
CA SER A 132 -1.09 -1.56 -6.23
C SER A 132 -1.53 -2.97 -5.86
N ILE A 133 -1.61 -3.90 -6.84
CA ILE A 133 -2.01 -5.27 -6.54
C ILE A 133 -1.07 -5.96 -5.54
N GLY A 134 0.25 -5.78 -5.66
CA GLY A 134 1.20 -6.29 -4.66
C GLY A 134 0.99 -5.70 -3.27
N GLY A 135 0.64 -4.39 -3.17
CA GLY A 135 0.28 -3.77 -1.90
C GLY A 135 -1.06 -4.26 -1.34
N ALA A 136 -2.02 -4.60 -2.20
CA ALA A 136 -3.30 -5.18 -1.81
C ALA A 136 -3.12 -6.59 -1.22
N VAL A 137 -2.30 -7.43 -1.85
CA VAL A 137 -1.93 -8.77 -1.33
C VAL A 137 -1.17 -8.64 0.00
N TYR A 138 -0.14 -7.78 0.07
CA TYR A 138 0.63 -7.55 1.29
C TYR A 138 -0.24 -7.19 2.50
N MET A 139 -1.29 -6.40 2.31
CA MET A 139 -2.19 -5.93 3.36
C MET A 139 -3.46 -6.78 3.50
N ASN A 140 -3.68 -7.80 2.68
CA ASN A 140 -4.99 -8.42 2.48
C ASN A 140 -6.08 -7.34 2.43
N ALA A 141 -5.95 -6.44 1.45
CA ALA A 141 -6.84 -5.29 1.34
C ALA A 141 -8.29 -5.74 1.17
N SER A 142 -9.18 -5.13 1.92
CA SER A 142 -10.60 -5.45 1.86
C SER A 142 -11.47 -4.19 1.94
N ALA A 143 -12.60 -4.23 1.27
CA ALA A 143 -13.63 -3.20 1.38
C ALA A 143 -14.94 -3.74 0.82
N PHE A 144 -16.05 -3.36 1.44
CA PHE A 144 -17.38 -3.91 1.12
C PHE A 144 -17.34 -5.44 1.17
N ASP A 145 -17.83 -6.14 0.16
CA ASP A 145 -17.87 -7.60 0.08
C ASP A 145 -16.63 -8.21 -0.59
N TYR A 146 -15.50 -7.47 -0.67
CA TYR A 146 -14.24 -7.89 -1.30
C TYR A 146 -13.13 -8.02 -0.27
N GLN A 147 -12.42 -9.13 -0.33
CA GLN A 147 -11.11 -9.32 0.29
C GLN A 147 -10.13 -9.85 -0.76
N THR A 148 -8.89 -9.36 -0.73
CA THR A 148 -7.86 -9.79 -1.70
C THR A 148 -7.62 -11.30 -1.63
N LYS A 149 -7.63 -11.90 -0.45
CA LYS A 149 -7.42 -13.33 -0.24
C LYS A 149 -8.46 -14.22 -0.95
N ASP A 150 -9.69 -13.71 -1.17
CA ASP A 150 -10.78 -14.51 -1.71
C ASP A 150 -10.63 -14.76 -3.23
N VAL A 151 -9.69 -14.06 -3.87
CA VAL A 151 -9.45 -14.14 -5.32
C VAL A 151 -8.00 -14.47 -5.69
N VAL A 152 -7.05 -14.38 -4.75
CA VAL A 152 -5.65 -14.73 -4.99
C VAL A 152 -5.53 -16.26 -5.06
N SER A 153 -4.91 -16.78 -6.14
CA SER A 153 -4.55 -18.20 -6.26
C SER A 153 -3.04 -18.41 -6.05
N ASN A 154 -2.22 -17.66 -6.74
CA ASN A 154 -0.75 -17.77 -6.65
C ASN A 154 -0.08 -16.42 -6.60
N VAL A 155 1.12 -16.37 -6.00
CA VAL A 155 1.96 -15.18 -5.95
C VAL A 155 3.41 -15.52 -6.31
N LEU A 156 3.93 -14.86 -7.33
CA LEU A 156 5.35 -14.94 -7.67
C LEU A 156 6.14 -13.95 -6.82
N VAL A 157 7.10 -14.44 -6.06
CA VAL A 157 7.89 -13.63 -5.12
C VAL A 157 9.38 -13.76 -5.38
N TYR A 158 10.14 -12.78 -4.90
CA TYR A 158 11.57 -12.92 -4.69
C TYR A 158 11.81 -13.27 -3.22
N ARG A 159 12.33 -14.47 -2.99
CA ARG A 159 12.58 -15.07 -1.67
C ARG A 159 14.00 -15.64 -1.66
N ASN A 160 14.83 -15.21 -0.70
CA ASN A 160 16.19 -15.77 -0.48
C ASN A 160 17.05 -15.87 -1.77
N GLY A 161 17.08 -14.81 -2.57
CA GLY A 161 17.88 -14.73 -3.79
C GLY A 161 17.28 -15.40 -5.03
N LYS A 162 16.07 -15.99 -4.93
CA LYS A 162 15.40 -16.73 -6.00
C LYS A 162 13.99 -16.22 -6.25
N ILE A 163 13.51 -16.43 -7.47
CA ILE A 163 12.09 -16.27 -7.80
C ILE A 163 11.40 -17.57 -7.43
N THR A 164 10.34 -17.48 -6.62
CA THR A 164 9.57 -18.61 -6.11
C THR A 164 8.09 -18.31 -6.30
N GLU A 165 7.32 -19.30 -6.66
CA GLU A 165 5.85 -19.22 -6.67
C GLU A 165 5.31 -19.79 -5.37
N LEU A 166 4.34 -19.08 -4.80
CA LEU A 166 3.65 -19.46 -3.57
C LEU A 166 2.16 -19.62 -3.86
N SER A 167 1.57 -20.69 -3.35
CA SER A 167 0.13 -20.89 -3.40
C SER A 167 -0.58 -20.05 -2.33
N VAL A 168 -1.88 -19.87 -2.45
CA VAL A 168 -2.68 -19.07 -1.49
C VAL A 168 -2.60 -19.63 -0.07
N GLU A 169 -2.48 -20.95 0.10
CA GLU A 169 -2.37 -21.66 1.38
C GLU A 169 -1.11 -21.24 2.15
N GLU A 170 -0.03 -20.91 1.46
CA GLU A 170 1.25 -20.47 2.04
C GLU A 170 1.23 -19.01 2.49
N LEU A 171 0.17 -18.24 2.18
CA LEU A 171 0.14 -16.79 2.38
C LEU A 171 -0.40 -16.34 3.74
N GLU A 172 -0.95 -17.26 4.54
CA GLU A 172 -1.44 -17.02 5.92
C GLU A 172 -2.24 -15.71 6.07
N PHE A 173 -3.25 -15.56 5.24
CA PHE A 173 -4.06 -14.35 5.26
C PHE A 173 -4.92 -14.20 6.51
N GLY A 174 -4.92 -13.01 7.08
CA GLY A 174 -5.80 -12.59 8.17
C GLY A 174 -6.37 -11.18 7.95
N TYR A 175 -7.11 -10.66 8.92
CA TYR A 175 -7.61 -9.28 8.87
C TYR A 175 -6.45 -8.28 8.83
N ARG A 176 -6.27 -7.60 7.69
CA ARG A 176 -5.14 -6.68 7.41
C ARG A 176 -3.78 -7.34 7.60
N LYS A 177 -3.68 -8.63 7.34
CA LYS A 177 -2.46 -9.42 7.51
C LYS A 177 -2.25 -10.37 6.34
N SER A 178 -0.98 -10.58 5.99
CA SER A 178 -0.48 -11.69 5.20
C SER A 178 0.90 -12.09 5.72
N SER A 179 1.38 -13.30 5.40
CA SER A 179 2.74 -13.77 5.75
C SER A 179 3.85 -12.82 5.29
N PHE A 180 3.62 -12.06 4.20
CA PHE A 180 4.57 -11.07 3.69
C PHE A 180 4.92 -9.94 4.67
N GLN A 181 4.12 -9.73 5.72
CA GLN A 181 4.42 -8.73 6.76
C GLN A 181 5.47 -9.21 7.76
N GLU A 182 5.73 -10.51 7.81
CA GLU A 182 6.67 -11.18 8.72
C GLU A 182 7.91 -11.69 7.97
N THR A 183 7.81 -11.87 6.65
CA THR A 183 8.92 -12.29 5.78
C THR A 183 9.59 -11.08 5.12
N ASN A 184 10.71 -11.34 4.43
CA ASN A 184 11.37 -10.34 3.58
C ASN A 184 11.04 -10.57 2.09
N ASP A 185 10.03 -11.36 1.78
CA ASP A 185 9.65 -11.69 0.42
C ASP A 185 9.10 -10.46 -0.30
N ILE A 186 9.47 -10.32 -1.56
CA ILE A 186 9.02 -9.20 -2.39
C ILE A 186 8.10 -9.74 -3.46
N ILE A 187 6.85 -9.30 -3.43
CA ILE A 187 5.82 -9.68 -4.40
C ILE A 187 6.17 -9.09 -5.77
N LEU A 188 6.26 -9.94 -6.79
CA LEU A 188 6.57 -9.57 -8.16
C LEU A 188 5.35 -9.65 -9.08
N ARG A 189 4.52 -10.68 -8.92
CA ARG A 189 3.34 -10.96 -9.75
C ARG A 189 2.28 -11.67 -8.91
N VAL A 190 1.04 -11.40 -9.18
CA VAL A 190 -0.12 -12.00 -8.51
C VAL A 190 -0.99 -12.65 -9.56
N GLU A 191 -1.43 -13.85 -9.30
CA GLU A 191 -2.48 -14.54 -10.03
C GLU A 191 -3.79 -14.50 -9.24
N LEU A 192 -4.85 -14.18 -9.93
CA LEU A 192 -6.19 -13.97 -9.37
C LEU A 192 -7.15 -14.91 -10.12
N GLU A 193 -7.71 -15.88 -9.42
CA GLU A 193 -8.75 -16.78 -9.96
C GLU A 193 -10.10 -16.10 -9.83
N LEU A 194 -10.77 -15.88 -10.95
CA LEU A 194 -12.02 -15.13 -11.00
C LEU A 194 -13.12 -15.96 -11.66
N THR A 195 -14.37 -15.56 -11.47
CA THR A 195 -15.52 -16.26 -12.01
C THR A 195 -16.06 -15.56 -13.26
N PRO A 196 -16.44 -16.29 -14.33
CA PRO A 196 -17.13 -15.68 -15.46
C PRO A 196 -18.45 -15.02 -15.05
N GLY A 197 -18.71 -13.84 -15.60
CA GLY A 197 -19.92 -13.07 -15.31
C GLY A 197 -20.33 -12.15 -16.45
N LYS A 198 -21.58 -11.69 -16.42
CA LYS A 198 -22.06 -10.73 -17.42
C LYS A 198 -21.42 -9.36 -17.19
N LYS A 199 -20.75 -8.82 -18.19
CA LYS A 199 -20.06 -7.53 -18.12
C LYS A 199 -20.96 -6.39 -17.65
N LYS A 200 -22.25 -6.40 -18.02
CA LYS A 200 -23.23 -5.42 -17.57
C LYS A 200 -23.37 -5.43 -16.05
N ASP A 201 -23.59 -6.63 -15.48
CA ASP A 201 -23.82 -6.79 -14.02
C ASP A 201 -22.56 -6.40 -13.22
N ILE A 202 -21.36 -6.72 -13.74
CA ILE A 202 -20.07 -6.35 -13.16
C ILE A 202 -19.93 -4.81 -13.14
N LYS A 203 -20.25 -4.13 -14.25
CA LYS A 203 -20.22 -2.66 -14.33
C LYS A 203 -21.18 -2.01 -13.35
N GLU A 204 -22.39 -2.55 -13.21
CA GLU A 204 -23.37 -2.05 -12.25
C GLU A 204 -22.90 -2.20 -10.79
N LYS A 205 -22.30 -3.36 -10.45
CA LYS A 205 -21.67 -3.55 -9.12
C LYS A 205 -20.55 -2.53 -8.87
N ILE A 206 -19.65 -2.35 -9.83
CA ILE A 206 -18.58 -1.35 -9.74
C ILE A 206 -19.14 0.05 -9.53
N ALA A 207 -20.16 0.46 -10.29
CA ALA A 207 -20.79 1.77 -10.16
C ALA A 207 -21.37 1.98 -8.75
N LYS A 208 -22.10 0.99 -8.20
CA LYS A 208 -22.61 1.03 -6.82
C LYS A 208 -21.49 1.18 -5.76
N VAL A 209 -20.36 0.48 -5.95
CA VAL A 209 -19.21 0.58 -5.05
C VAL A 209 -18.59 1.98 -5.11
N VAL A 210 -18.41 2.54 -6.31
CA VAL A 210 -17.87 3.90 -6.51
C VAL A 210 -18.78 4.96 -5.86
N GLU A 211 -20.10 4.84 -6.02
CA GLU A 211 -21.08 5.72 -5.40
C GLU A 211 -21.03 5.66 -3.86
N LYS A 212 -21.08 4.45 -3.30
CA LYS A 212 -20.95 4.24 -1.84
C LYS A 212 -19.66 4.85 -1.27
N ARG A 213 -18.53 4.79 -2.03
CA ARG A 213 -17.27 5.41 -1.63
C ARG A 213 -17.32 6.93 -1.65
N LYS A 214 -17.95 7.53 -2.67
CA LYS A 214 -18.13 9.00 -2.76
C LYS A 214 -18.94 9.52 -1.57
N CYS A 215 -20.01 8.83 -1.20
CA CYS A 215 -20.83 9.20 -0.05
C CYS A 215 -20.11 9.07 1.30
N LYS A 216 -19.26 8.01 1.47
CA LYS A 216 -18.57 7.77 2.74
C LYS A 216 -17.29 8.58 2.93
N ALA A 217 -16.69 9.07 1.87
CA ALA A 217 -15.36 9.68 1.89
C ALA A 217 -15.30 10.94 1.04
N SER A 218 -16.00 12.01 1.44
CA SER A 218 -15.64 13.34 0.96
C SER A 218 -14.34 13.79 1.62
N LEU A 219 -13.26 13.05 1.34
CA LEU A 219 -11.90 13.35 1.82
C LEU A 219 -11.26 14.34 0.84
N ASN A 220 -11.38 15.62 1.14
CA ASN A 220 -10.84 16.70 0.30
C ASN A 220 -9.31 16.84 0.42
N TYR A 221 -8.70 16.15 1.37
CA TYR A 221 -7.29 16.32 1.69
C TYR A 221 -6.51 15.00 1.57
N ALA A 222 -5.21 15.13 1.39
CA ALA A 222 -4.30 14.00 1.28
C ALA A 222 -4.29 13.16 2.57
N ASN A 223 -4.50 11.85 2.44
CA ASN A 223 -4.56 10.89 3.54
C ASN A 223 -4.03 9.52 3.09
N ALA A 224 -3.92 8.56 3.98
CA ALA A 224 -3.49 7.20 3.67
C ALA A 224 -4.48 6.13 4.19
N GLY A 225 -5.78 6.42 4.11
CA GLY A 225 -6.83 5.51 4.56
C GLY A 225 -6.96 5.45 6.09
N SER A 226 -7.58 4.39 6.57
CA SER A 226 -7.77 4.15 8.01
C SER A 226 -6.43 4.10 8.74
N VAL A 227 -6.35 4.82 9.86
CA VAL A 227 -5.14 4.89 10.69
C VAL A 227 -5.03 3.67 11.58
N PHE A 228 -6.15 3.27 12.19
CA PHE A 228 -6.20 2.17 13.14
C PHE A 228 -7.07 1.03 12.63
N LYS A 229 -6.74 -0.20 13.05
CA LYS A 229 -7.58 -1.38 12.84
C LYS A 229 -8.83 -1.28 13.71
N ASN A 230 -9.94 -1.85 13.23
CA ASN A 230 -11.07 -2.13 14.10
C ASN A 230 -10.75 -3.35 14.97
N GLY A 231 -11.32 -3.40 16.16
CA GLY A 231 -11.28 -4.59 17.02
C GLY A 231 -12.51 -5.47 16.80
N ASN A 232 -12.57 -6.58 17.54
CA ASN A 232 -13.71 -7.49 17.46
C ASN A 232 -15.01 -6.83 17.97
N ASN A 233 -14.90 -5.98 19.01
CA ASN A 233 -16.04 -5.39 19.71
C ASN A 233 -16.10 -3.86 19.60
N TYR A 234 -15.29 -3.24 18.72
CA TYR A 234 -15.32 -1.79 18.54
C TYR A 234 -14.90 -1.36 17.11
N PHE A 235 -15.43 -0.24 16.70
CA PHE A 235 -14.95 0.49 15.53
C PHE A 235 -14.07 1.65 15.97
N ALA A 236 -12.81 1.66 15.51
CA ALA A 236 -11.83 2.68 15.91
C ALA A 236 -12.35 4.11 15.63
N GLY A 237 -12.98 4.32 14.46
CA GLY A 237 -13.55 5.61 14.09
C GLY A 237 -14.62 6.12 15.07
N GLU A 238 -15.47 5.24 15.60
CA GLU A 238 -16.50 5.61 16.58
C GLU A 238 -15.90 6.02 17.93
N LEU A 239 -14.89 5.29 18.40
CA LEU A 239 -14.21 5.64 19.66
C LEU A 239 -13.53 6.99 19.56
N ILE A 240 -12.85 7.25 18.43
CA ILE A 240 -12.18 8.53 18.16
C ILE A 240 -13.20 9.67 18.08
N ASP A 241 -14.34 9.44 17.43
CA ASP A 241 -15.44 10.42 17.33
C ASP A 241 -16.04 10.73 18.70
N LYS A 242 -16.34 9.69 19.50
CA LYS A 242 -16.84 9.82 20.88
C LYS A 242 -15.83 10.48 21.83
N CYS A 243 -14.54 10.51 21.49
CA CYS A 243 -13.53 11.33 22.19
C CYS A 243 -13.58 12.81 21.80
N GLY A 244 -14.42 13.20 20.83
CA GLY A 244 -14.52 14.59 20.35
C GLY A 244 -13.32 15.03 19.51
N LEU A 245 -12.59 14.08 18.91
CA LEU A 245 -11.33 14.37 18.22
C LEU A 245 -11.49 14.76 16.74
N LYS A 246 -12.69 14.75 16.16
CA LYS A 246 -12.90 15.30 14.79
C LYS A 246 -12.38 16.72 14.69
N ASN A 247 -11.68 17.05 13.61
CA ASN A 247 -10.98 18.33 13.38
C ASN A 247 -9.87 18.67 14.38
N TYR A 248 -9.60 17.85 15.41
CA TYR A 248 -8.41 18.04 16.23
C TYR A 248 -7.17 17.93 15.36
N ASN A 249 -6.17 18.79 15.63
CA ASN A 249 -4.98 18.84 14.79
C ASN A 249 -3.68 19.02 15.58
N ILE A 250 -2.63 18.52 14.97
CA ILE A 250 -1.26 18.89 15.33
C ILE A 250 -0.62 19.50 14.08
N ARG A 251 -0.43 20.80 14.07
CA ARG A 251 -0.02 21.61 12.91
C ARG A 251 -0.97 21.37 11.72
N ASN A 252 -0.46 20.81 10.61
CA ASN A 252 -1.24 20.55 9.40
C ASN A 252 -1.73 19.08 9.27
N ALA A 253 -1.58 18.27 10.32
CA ALA A 253 -2.19 16.96 10.43
C ALA A 253 -3.50 17.07 11.21
N TYR A 254 -4.63 16.71 10.60
CA TYR A 254 -5.96 16.83 11.16
C TYR A 254 -6.66 15.48 11.24
N VAL A 255 -7.39 15.20 12.32
CA VAL A 255 -8.40 14.14 12.29
C VAL A 255 -9.51 14.57 11.34
N SER A 256 -9.87 13.71 10.40
CA SER A 256 -10.91 14.06 9.41
C SER A 256 -12.26 14.30 10.08
N ASN A 257 -12.95 15.32 9.61
CA ASN A 257 -14.32 15.59 10.03
C ASN A 257 -15.33 14.56 9.47
N SER A 258 -15.07 14.06 8.27
CA SER A 258 -15.95 13.10 7.60
C SER A 258 -15.79 11.67 8.15
N HIS A 259 -14.60 11.29 8.62
CA HIS A 259 -14.33 9.95 9.11
C HIS A 259 -13.20 9.98 10.16
N ALA A 260 -13.54 9.83 11.43
CA ALA A 260 -12.61 10.05 12.55
C ALA A 260 -11.38 9.10 12.56
N ASN A 261 -11.46 7.93 11.90
CA ASN A 261 -10.30 7.03 11.73
C ASN A 261 -9.38 7.42 10.56
N PHE A 262 -9.50 8.64 10.02
CA PHE A 262 -8.63 9.16 8.97
C PHE A 262 -7.88 10.39 9.48
N ILE A 263 -6.60 10.48 9.16
CA ILE A 263 -5.82 11.70 9.35
C ILE A 263 -5.61 12.34 7.98
N GLU A 264 -5.82 13.63 7.89
CA GLU A 264 -5.69 14.45 6.69
C GLU A 264 -4.47 15.36 6.79
N ASN A 265 -3.69 15.43 5.72
CA ASN A 265 -2.65 16.44 5.56
C ASN A 265 -3.26 17.67 4.87
N ARG A 266 -3.65 18.67 5.66
CA ARG A 266 -4.22 19.94 5.16
C ARG A 266 -3.13 20.98 4.87
N GLY A 267 -2.06 20.56 4.18
CA GLY A 267 -0.97 21.48 3.78
C GLY A 267 0.40 20.82 3.75
N ASN A 268 1.24 21.11 4.73
CA ASN A 268 2.61 20.60 4.81
C ASN A 268 2.85 19.77 6.09
N ALA A 269 1.91 18.90 6.48
CA ALA A 269 2.13 18.00 7.59
C ALA A 269 3.36 17.11 7.33
N THR A 270 4.15 16.93 8.37
CA THR A 270 5.29 16.02 8.38
C THR A 270 4.85 14.66 8.94
N GLY A 271 5.62 13.59 8.66
CA GLY A 271 5.38 12.30 9.29
C GLY A 271 5.39 12.38 10.83
N LYS A 272 6.23 13.26 11.40
CA LYS A 272 6.26 13.48 12.84
C LYS A 272 4.97 14.11 13.38
N ASP A 273 4.34 15.01 12.62
CA ASP A 273 3.07 15.62 13.05
C ASP A 273 1.95 14.57 13.04
N ILE A 274 1.92 13.68 12.01
CA ILE A 274 0.97 12.58 11.94
C ILE A 274 1.17 11.59 13.09
N LEU A 275 2.42 11.19 13.38
CA LEU A 275 2.72 10.26 14.48
C LEU A 275 2.32 10.84 15.83
N ARG A 276 2.61 12.13 16.10
CA ARG A 276 2.16 12.80 17.33
C ARG A 276 0.63 12.82 17.46
N LEU A 277 -0.08 13.03 16.35
CA LEU A 277 -1.54 13.00 16.35
C LEU A 277 -2.06 11.58 16.63
N ILE A 278 -1.42 10.55 16.08
CA ILE A 278 -1.70 9.14 16.37
C ILE A 278 -1.52 8.85 17.86
N ASP A 279 -0.41 9.30 18.46
CA ASP A 279 -0.14 9.09 19.89
C ASP A 279 -1.20 9.78 20.75
N LYS A 280 -1.59 11.02 20.41
CA LYS A 280 -2.66 11.74 21.12
C LYS A 280 -3.98 10.97 21.06
N ILE A 281 -4.38 10.49 19.88
CA ILE A 281 -5.59 9.68 19.69
C ILE A 281 -5.56 8.41 20.55
N ARG A 282 -4.42 7.70 20.54
CA ARG A 282 -4.25 6.48 21.36
C ARG A 282 -4.42 6.75 22.85
N ILE A 283 -3.79 7.81 23.34
CA ILE A 283 -3.88 8.20 24.76
C ILE A 283 -5.33 8.51 25.14
N ASP A 284 -6.02 9.32 24.36
CA ASP A 284 -7.39 9.75 24.68
C ASP A 284 -8.38 8.57 24.67
N VAL A 285 -8.28 7.70 23.63
CA VAL A 285 -9.14 6.51 23.55
C VAL A 285 -8.84 5.53 24.69
N LYS A 286 -7.56 5.31 25.00
CA LYS A 286 -7.17 4.44 26.13
C LYS A 286 -7.66 5.00 27.46
N THR A 287 -7.50 6.29 27.71
CA THR A 287 -7.95 6.95 28.94
C THR A 287 -9.47 6.87 29.11
N LYS A 288 -10.22 7.09 28.04
CA LYS A 288 -11.68 7.17 28.11
C LYS A 288 -12.38 5.81 28.04
N TYR A 289 -11.83 4.86 27.28
CA TYR A 289 -12.50 3.57 26.99
C TYR A 289 -11.67 2.34 27.37
N GLY A 290 -10.45 2.49 27.86
CA GLY A 290 -9.55 1.37 28.18
C GLY A 290 -9.04 0.59 26.95
N VAL A 291 -9.29 1.08 25.72
CA VAL A 291 -8.97 0.38 24.47
C VAL A 291 -7.63 0.85 23.90
N GLU A 292 -6.73 -0.10 23.63
CA GLU A 292 -5.49 0.16 22.91
C GLU A 292 -5.69 0.02 21.40
N LEU A 293 -5.73 1.15 20.69
CA LEU A 293 -5.86 1.16 19.24
C LEU A 293 -4.60 0.63 18.53
N GLN A 294 -4.79 -0.39 17.68
CA GLN A 294 -3.72 -0.96 16.86
C GLN A 294 -3.56 -0.18 15.55
N LEU A 295 -2.33 0.26 15.26
CA LEU A 295 -2.03 0.97 14.01
C LEU A 295 -2.17 0.02 12.82
N GLU A 296 -2.92 0.44 11.77
CA GLU A 296 -3.03 -0.26 10.49
C GLU A 296 -1.91 0.20 9.53
N GLN A 297 -1.61 1.49 9.54
CA GLN A 297 -0.63 2.10 8.64
C GLN A 297 0.80 1.68 9.01
N LYS A 298 1.64 1.43 8.00
CA LYS A 298 3.03 1.04 8.19
C LYS A 298 3.93 2.27 8.30
N VAL A 299 4.71 2.37 9.37
CA VAL A 299 5.65 3.47 9.58
C VAL A 299 6.98 3.14 8.89
N ILE A 300 7.46 4.07 8.07
CA ILE A 300 8.71 3.91 7.31
C ILE A 300 9.74 4.91 7.79
N GLY A 301 10.91 4.41 8.20
CA GLY A 301 12.08 5.23 8.55
C GLY A 301 12.09 5.70 10.01
N GLU A 302 11.56 4.92 10.90
CA GLU A 302 11.79 5.11 12.35
C GLU A 302 13.27 5.09 12.73
#